data_63f994da801c32d9ba6ef93482a98047
#
_entry.id   63f994da801c32d9ba6ef93482a98047
#
_cell.length_a   1.000
_cell.length_b   1.000
_cell.length_c   1.000
_cell.angle_alpha   90.00
_cell.angle_beta   90.00
_cell.angle_gamma   90.00
#
_symmetry.space_group_name_H-M   'P 1'
#
loop_
_entity.id
_entity.type
_entity.pdbx_description
1 polymer ?
#
loop_
_entity_poly.entity_id
_entity_poly.type
_entity_poly.pdbx_seq_one_letter_code
_entity_poly.pdbx_strand_id
1 'polypeptide(L)'
;INEATKYGDVIIGLLTDKAIAEHKRLPYLTYEQRKEVVQNIKGVCKVVPQEEWSYVENLKRIKPDYIIHGDDWKTGPLREERVRVFEVMNEQGGKVIEIPYTLGINSSSLDKDIKAIGTTPDVRLKSLRRLINAKPVVRILEAHDGLCGLIIENQEILKGDKREVFDGMWSSSL
;
A
#
# COMPACT_ATOMS: atom_id res chain seq x y z
N ILE A 1 6.36 8.20 -12.90
CA ILE A 1 7.46 7.52 -13.61
C ILE A 1 8.05 8.45 -14.68
N ASN A 2 7.26 8.99 -15.61
CA ASN A 2 7.77 9.89 -16.67
C ASN A 2 8.54 11.09 -16.12
N GLU A 3 8.15 11.68 -15.00
CA GLU A 3 8.93 12.73 -14.35
C GLU A 3 10.24 12.19 -13.77
N ALA A 4 10.19 11.00 -13.18
CA ALA A 4 11.37 10.37 -12.59
C ALA A 4 12.47 10.04 -13.62
N THR A 5 12.09 9.63 -14.83
CA THR A 5 13.07 9.32 -15.89
C THR A 5 13.90 10.53 -16.33
N LYS A 6 13.50 11.75 -16.00
CA LYS A 6 14.29 12.97 -16.27
C LYS A 6 15.52 13.10 -15.36
N TYR A 7 15.55 12.36 -14.25
CA TYR A 7 16.58 12.43 -13.23
C TYR A 7 17.55 11.23 -13.26
N GLY A 8 17.22 10.18 -14.01
CA GLY A 8 18.07 9.00 -14.15
C GLY A 8 17.30 7.69 -14.23
N ASP A 9 17.96 6.59 -13.90
CA ASP A 9 17.40 5.25 -13.88
C ASP A 9 16.37 5.11 -12.75
N VAL A 10 15.15 4.71 -13.10
CA VAL A 10 14.03 4.63 -12.14
C VAL A 10 14.00 3.26 -11.47
N ILE A 11 14.22 3.26 -10.17
CA ILE A 11 14.03 2.10 -9.30
C ILE A 11 12.73 2.28 -8.51
N ILE A 12 11.83 1.31 -8.58
CA ILE A 12 10.57 1.33 -7.83
C ILE A 12 10.68 0.45 -6.59
N GLY A 13 10.49 1.05 -5.41
CA GLY A 13 10.23 0.31 -4.17
C GLY A 13 8.75 -0.13 -4.16
N LEU A 14 8.51 -1.44 -4.24
CA LEU A 14 7.15 -1.99 -4.25
C LEU A 14 6.85 -2.65 -2.91
N LEU A 15 5.87 -2.13 -2.19
CA LEU A 15 5.43 -2.69 -0.90
C LEU A 15 5.03 -4.16 -1.04
N THR A 16 5.58 -5.01 -0.17
CA THR A 16 5.17 -6.41 -0.06
C THR A 16 3.75 -6.53 0.51
N ASP A 17 3.11 -7.68 0.34
CA ASP A 17 1.78 -7.93 0.92
C ASP A 17 1.83 -7.81 2.45
N LYS A 18 2.93 -8.25 3.08
CA LYS A 18 3.16 -8.12 4.53
C LYS A 18 3.21 -6.66 4.96
N ALA A 19 4.02 -5.83 4.30
CA ALA A 19 4.13 -4.41 4.62
C ALA A 19 2.81 -3.66 4.44
N ILE A 20 2.03 -4.00 3.41
CA ILE A 20 0.71 -3.40 3.20
C ILE A 20 -0.27 -3.81 4.28
N ALA A 21 -0.28 -5.11 4.67
CA ALA A 21 -1.25 -5.66 5.61
C ALA A 21 -1.18 -5.03 7.02
N GLU A 22 -0.05 -4.43 7.38
CA GLU A 22 0.12 -3.72 8.66
C GLU A 22 -0.62 -2.38 8.72
N HIS A 23 -0.89 -1.76 7.57
CA HIS A 23 -1.42 -0.40 7.49
C HIS A 23 -2.75 -0.28 6.75
N LYS A 24 -3.06 -1.20 5.86
CA LYS A 24 -4.29 -1.18 5.07
C LYS A 24 -4.65 -2.56 4.52
N ARG A 25 -5.83 -2.67 3.92
CA ARG A 25 -6.30 -3.91 3.28
C ARG A 25 -5.37 -4.34 2.16
N LEU A 26 -5.23 -5.66 2.00
CA LEU A 26 -4.45 -6.24 0.91
C LEU A 26 -5.02 -5.85 -0.45
N PRO A 27 -4.16 -5.55 -1.43
CA PRO A 27 -4.56 -5.34 -2.81
C PRO A 27 -5.15 -6.62 -3.42
N TYR A 28 -5.95 -6.49 -4.48
CA TYR A 28 -6.46 -7.65 -5.24
C TYR A 28 -5.32 -8.44 -5.89
N LEU A 29 -4.34 -7.74 -6.46
CA LEU A 29 -3.14 -8.37 -7.03
C LEU A 29 -2.15 -8.75 -5.93
N THR A 30 -1.54 -9.92 -6.05
CA THR A 30 -0.43 -10.36 -5.20
C THR A 30 0.81 -9.51 -5.44
N TYR A 31 1.79 -9.57 -4.54
CA TYR A 31 3.07 -8.88 -4.74
C TYR A 31 3.71 -9.24 -6.09
N GLU A 32 3.75 -10.52 -6.47
CA GLU A 32 4.36 -10.96 -7.73
C GLU A 32 3.60 -10.42 -8.95
N GLN A 33 2.26 -10.43 -8.91
CA GLN A 33 1.45 -9.83 -9.99
C GLN A 33 1.67 -8.32 -10.11
N ARG A 34 1.72 -7.61 -8.98
CA ARG A 34 2.00 -6.16 -8.97
C ARG A 34 3.40 -5.86 -9.48
N LYS A 35 4.39 -6.66 -9.09
CA LYS A 35 5.76 -6.56 -9.56
C LYS A 35 5.82 -6.75 -11.07
N GLU A 36 5.17 -7.79 -11.61
CA GLU A 36 5.11 -8.04 -13.04
C GLU A 36 4.53 -6.85 -13.82
N VAL A 37 3.45 -6.27 -13.33
CA VAL A 37 2.87 -5.06 -13.95
C VAL A 37 3.85 -3.89 -13.90
N VAL A 38 4.42 -3.60 -12.72
CA VAL A 38 5.27 -2.41 -12.52
C VAL A 38 6.57 -2.49 -13.30
N GLN A 39 7.20 -3.66 -13.36
CA GLN A 39 8.47 -3.82 -14.08
C GLN A 39 8.34 -3.67 -15.59
N ASN A 40 7.13 -3.85 -16.14
CA ASN A 40 6.82 -3.67 -17.57
C ASN A 40 6.35 -2.26 -17.91
N ILE A 41 6.30 -1.34 -16.94
CA ILE A 41 5.98 0.06 -17.22
C ILE A 41 7.20 0.71 -17.88
N LYS A 42 6.97 1.39 -19.01
CA LYS A 42 8.03 2.12 -19.72
C LYS A 42 8.74 3.11 -18.79
N GLY A 43 10.06 3.02 -18.75
CA GLY A 43 10.90 3.90 -17.94
C GLY A 43 11.26 3.33 -16.56
N VAL A 44 10.70 2.18 -16.16
CA VAL A 44 11.15 1.45 -14.97
C VAL A 44 12.38 0.62 -15.31
N CYS A 45 13.45 0.87 -14.59
CA CYS A 45 14.71 0.13 -14.75
C CYS A 45 14.73 -1.11 -13.84
N LYS A 46 14.21 -0.97 -12.61
CA LYS A 46 14.25 -2.04 -11.61
C LYS A 46 13.09 -1.91 -10.62
N VAL A 47 12.58 -3.06 -10.16
CA VAL A 47 11.64 -3.15 -9.03
C VAL A 47 12.30 -3.89 -7.88
N VAL A 48 12.26 -3.28 -6.69
CA VAL A 48 12.80 -3.86 -5.46
C VAL A 48 11.70 -4.03 -4.42
N PRO A 49 11.74 -5.08 -3.59
CA PRO A 49 10.78 -5.22 -2.51
C PRO A 49 10.97 -4.11 -1.47
N GLN A 50 9.85 -3.59 -0.97
CA GLN A 50 9.78 -2.74 0.20
C GLN A 50 9.07 -3.53 1.29
N GLU A 51 9.88 -4.06 2.20
CA GLU A 51 9.44 -5.00 3.24
C GLU A 51 8.72 -4.31 4.39
N GLU A 52 8.95 -3.01 4.54
CA GLU A 52 8.36 -2.18 5.58
C GLU A 52 7.56 -1.03 4.96
N TRP A 53 6.64 -0.46 5.74
CA TRP A 53 5.91 0.74 5.34
C TRP A 53 6.84 1.93 5.13
N SER A 54 7.88 2.02 5.95
CA SER A 54 8.90 3.05 5.86
C SER A 54 9.79 2.89 4.63
N TYR A 55 10.17 4.01 4.01
CA TYR A 55 11.12 4.04 2.88
C TYR A 55 12.59 3.95 3.34
N VAL A 56 12.85 4.22 4.62
CA VAL A 56 14.19 4.43 5.20
C VAL A 56 15.16 3.31 4.88
N GLU A 57 14.75 2.05 5.10
CA GLU A 57 15.63 0.89 4.89
C GLU A 57 16.03 0.73 3.41
N ASN A 58 15.08 0.93 2.50
CA ASN A 58 15.38 0.92 1.07
C ASN A 58 16.30 2.07 0.66
N LEU A 59 16.09 3.27 1.21
CA LEU A 59 16.94 4.43 0.93
C LEU A 59 18.37 4.22 1.43
N LYS A 60 18.56 3.68 2.62
CA LYS A 60 19.89 3.35 3.15
C LYS A 60 20.61 2.28 2.34
N ARG A 61 19.87 1.29 1.84
CA ARG A 61 20.40 0.19 1.05
C ARG A 61 20.76 0.60 -0.38
N ILE A 62 19.88 1.37 -1.04
CA ILE A 62 20.01 1.74 -2.46
C ILE A 62 20.89 2.98 -2.62
N LYS A 63 20.80 3.92 -1.67
CA LYS A 63 21.46 5.23 -1.69
C LYS A 63 21.21 5.98 -3.00
N PRO A 64 19.94 6.27 -3.33
CA PRO A 64 19.62 6.95 -4.58
C PRO A 64 20.07 8.43 -4.52
N ASP A 65 20.43 9.00 -5.65
CA ASP A 65 20.70 10.44 -5.77
C ASP A 65 19.41 11.26 -5.61
N TYR A 66 18.29 10.71 -6.06
CA TYR A 66 16.97 11.35 -6.00
C TYR A 66 15.91 10.39 -5.48
N ILE A 67 15.05 10.86 -4.59
CA ILE A 67 13.75 10.24 -4.33
C ILE A 67 12.66 11.14 -4.91
N ILE A 68 11.72 10.54 -5.64
CA ILE A 68 10.62 11.25 -6.30
C ILE A 68 9.30 10.73 -5.75
N HIS A 69 8.51 11.62 -5.18
CA HIS A 69 7.23 11.30 -4.56
C HIS A 69 6.15 12.31 -4.94
N GLY A 70 4.89 11.90 -4.88
CA GLY A 70 3.77 12.83 -4.96
C GLY A 70 3.74 13.76 -3.74
N ASP A 71 3.24 14.96 -3.87
CA ASP A 71 3.17 15.93 -2.76
C ASP A 71 2.02 15.67 -1.77
N ASP A 72 1.24 14.61 -1.98
CA ASP A 72 0.15 14.16 -1.11
C ASP A 72 0.59 13.75 0.30
N TRP A 73 1.87 13.40 0.49
CA TRP A 73 2.44 13.08 1.80
C TRP A 73 2.79 14.29 2.69
N LYS A 74 2.59 15.52 2.19
CA LYS A 74 2.74 16.75 3.00
C LYS A 74 1.72 16.83 4.13
N THR A 75 0.59 16.17 3.93
CA THR A 75 -0.51 16.11 4.88
C THR A 75 -0.92 14.64 5.09
N GLY A 76 -1.64 14.38 6.19
CA GLY A 76 -2.15 13.04 6.48
C GLY A 76 -1.13 12.08 7.07
N PRO A 77 -1.37 10.76 6.97
CA PRO A 77 -0.62 9.71 7.68
C PRO A 77 0.87 9.62 7.30
N LEU A 78 1.24 10.02 6.10
CA LEU A 78 2.62 9.92 5.61
C LEU A 78 3.50 11.13 5.96
N ARG A 79 2.98 12.11 6.72
CA ARG A 79 3.72 13.32 7.07
C ARG A 79 5.00 13.03 7.86
N GLU A 80 4.93 12.11 8.82
CA GLU A 80 6.11 11.73 9.61
C GLU A 80 7.12 10.97 8.76
N GLU A 81 6.65 10.11 7.89
CA GLU A 81 7.52 9.38 6.96
C GLU A 81 8.25 10.33 6.01
N ARG A 82 7.57 11.37 5.54
CA ARG A 82 8.19 12.45 4.75
C ARG A 82 9.39 13.05 5.47
N VAL A 83 9.24 13.40 6.76
CA VAL A 83 10.34 13.98 7.57
C VAL A 83 11.54 13.02 7.61
N ARG A 84 11.30 11.74 7.93
CA ARG A 84 12.36 10.71 7.97
C ARG A 84 13.08 10.55 6.63
N VAL A 85 12.35 10.60 5.53
CA VAL A 85 12.92 10.54 4.18
C VAL A 85 13.83 11.73 3.89
N PHE A 86 13.41 12.94 4.26
CA PHE A 86 14.25 14.14 4.10
C PHE A 86 15.53 14.05 4.93
N GLU A 87 15.45 13.57 6.16
CA GLU A 87 16.61 13.36 7.04
C GLU A 87 17.62 12.40 6.41
N VAL A 88 17.15 11.20 6.02
CA VAL A 88 18.02 10.18 5.42
C VAL A 88 18.61 10.63 4.09
N MET A 89 17.85 11.29 3.24
CA MET A 89 18.35 11.80 1.96
C MET A 89 19.40 12.89 2.17
N ASN A 90 19.19 13.80 3.12
CA ASN A 90 20.18 14.83 3.47
C ASN A 90 21.48 14.20 4.00
N GLU A 91 21.42 13.21 4.88
CA GLU A 91 22.58 12.48 5.40
C GLU A 91 23.39 11.79 4.30
N GLN A 92 22.71 11.32 3.25
CA GLN A 92 23.34 10.62 2.10
C GLN A 92 23.78 11.56 0.98
N GLY A 93 23.49 12.86 1.07
CA GLY A 93 23.77 13.85 0.02
C GLY A 93 22.82 13.77 -1.18
N GLY A 94 21.71 13.02 -1.06
CA GLY A 94 20.67 12.92 -2.07
C GLY A 94 19.64 14.04 -1.97
N LYS A 95 18.68 14.05 -2.89
CA LYS A 95 17.63 15.08 -2.98
C LYS A 95 16.23 14.47 -3.03
N VAL A 96 15.28 15.16 -2.39
CA VAL A 96 13.84 14.84 -2.47
C VAL A 96 13.18 15.74 -3.50
N ILE A 97 12.52 15.13 -4.48
CA ILE A 97 11.74 15.83 -5.51
C ILE A 97 10.27 15.53 -5.29
N GLU A 98 9.50 16.54 -4.97
CA GLU A 98 8.06 16.42 -4.82
C GLU A 98 7.35 16.88 -6.10
N ILE A 99 6.52 16.03 -6.66
CA ILE A 99 5.72 16.34 -7.86
C ILE A 99 4.24 16.45 -7.49
N PRO A 100 3.48 17.31 -8.17
CA PRO A 100 2.04 17.43 -7.93
C PRO A 100 1.33 16.09 -8.08
N TYR A 101 0.50 15.75 -7.09
CA TYR A 101 -0.29 14.52 -7.11
C TYR A 101 -1.40 14.60 -8.18
N THR A 102 -1.59 13.53 -8.94
CA THR A 102 -2.64 13.47 -9.95
C THR A 102 -4.00 13.30 -9.30
N LEU A 103 -4.84 14.32 -9.38
CA LEU A 103 -6.19 14.29 -8.82
C LEU A 103 -7.09 13.29 -9.56
N GLY A 104 -8.03 12.69 -8.82
CA GLY A 104 -9.08 11.83 -9.39
C GLY A 104 -8.67 10.37 -9.65
N ILE A 105 -7.40 10.01 -9.47
CA ILE A 105 -6.93 8.63 -9.61
C ILE A 105 -6.29 8.20 -8.29
N ASN A 106 -7.02 7.41 -7.51
CA ASN A 106 -6.52 6.87 -6.26
C ASN A 106 -7.03 5.43 -6.04
N SER A 107 -6.30 4.69 -5.21
CA SER A 107 -6.65 3.29 -4.91
C SER A 107 -8.01 3.14 -4.23
N SER A 108 -8.47 4.15 -3.49
CA SER A 108 -9.74 4.09 -2.76
C SER A 108 -10.95 4.21 -3.68
N SER A 109 -10.90 5.04 -4.74
CA SER A 109 -11.97 5.10 -5.75
C SER A 109 -12.01 3.83 -6.57
N LEU A 110 -10.85 3.33 -7.01
CA LEU A 110 -10.75 2.07 -7.74
C LEU A 110 -11.27 0.89 -6.91
N ASP A 111 -10.97 0.85 -5.61
CA ASP A 111 -11.47 -0.18 -4.70
C ASP A 111 -13.00 -0.18 -4.59
N LYS A 112 -13.64 1.00 -4.55
CA LYS A 112 -15.10 1.13 -4.58
C LYS A 112 -15.70 0.59 -5.87
N ASP A 113 -15.11 0.91 -7.01
CA ASP A 113 -15.60 0.47 -8.32
C ASP A 113 -15.47 -1.04 -8.47
N ILE A 114 -14.35 -1.62 -8.05
CA ILE A 114 -14.14 -3.07 -8.05
C ILE A 114 -15.10 -3.78 -7.09
N LYS A 115 -15.37 -3.21 -5.91
CA LYS A 115 -16.36 -3.78 -4.97
C LYS A 115 -17.77 -3.77 -5.55
N ALA A 116 -18.14 -2.75 -6.31
CA ALA A 116 -19.44 -2.66 -6.97
C ALA A 116 -19.62 -3.72 -8.07
N ILE A 117 -18.56 -4.05 -8.80
CA ILE A 117 -18.55 -5.07 -9.86
C ILE A 117 -18.41 -6.49 -9.28
N GLY A 118 -17.76 -6.60 -8.12
CA GLY A 118 -17.40 -7.86 -7.49
C GLY A 118 -16.04 -8.41 -7.95
N THR A 119 -15.58 -9.44 -7.27
CA THR A 119 -14.30 -10.11 -7.56
C THR A 119 -14.53 -11.50 -8.11
N THR A 120 -13.55 -12.01 -8.87
CA THR A 120 -13.60 -13.38 -9.39
C THR A 120 -13.59 -14.40 -8.24
N PRO A 121 -14.19 -15.60 -8.42
CA PRO A 121 -14.15 -16.66 -7.42
C PRO A 121 -12.73 -17.00 -6.95
N ASP A 122 -11.76 -16.99 -7.86
CA ASP A 122 -10.35 -17.27 -7.55
C ASP A 122 -9.77 -16.28 -6.53
N VAL A 123 -10.03 -15.00 -6.68
CA VAL A 123 -9.60 -13.97 -5.72
C VAL A 123 -10.26 -14.17 -4.36
N ARG A 124 -11.57 -14.43 -4.33
CA ARG A 124 -12.32 -14.66 -3.09
C ARG A 124 -11.83 -15.88 -2.31
N LEU A 125 -11.64 -17.01 -3.00
CA LEU A 125 -11.22 -18.28 -2.40
C LEU A 125 -9.80 -18.20 -1.83
N LYS A 126 -8.93 -17.37 -2.40
CA LYS A 126 -7.55 -17.20 -1.94
C LYS A 126 -7.38 -16.10 -0.88
N SER A 127 -8.37 -15.23 -0.66
CA SER A 127 -8.25 -14.03 0.19
C SER A 127 -7.86 -14.36 1.63
N LEU A 128 -8.51 -15.33 2.28
CA LEU A 128 -8.20 -15.72 3.66
C LEU A 128 -6.78 -16.28 3.78
N ARG A 129 -6.35 -17.11 2.84
CA ARG A 129 -4.98 -17.67 2.84
C ARG A 129 -3.93 -16.57 2.70
N ARG A 130 -4.18 -15.58 1.85
CA ARG A 130 -3.30 -14.42 1.70
C ARG A 130 -3.21 -13.59 2.98
N LEU A 131 -4.33 -13.36 3.65
CA LEU A 131 -4.37 -12.66 4.95
C LEU A 131 -3.56 -13.39 6.02
N ILE A 132 -3.75 -14.71 6.16
CA ILE A 132 -3.00 -15.53 7.11
C ILE A 132 -1.49 -15.48 6.84
N ASN A 133 -1.08 -15.47 5.58
CA ASN A 133 0.33 -15.39 5.22
C ASN A 133 0.93 -13.98 5.41
N ALA A 134 0.11 -12.93 5.33
CA ALA A 134 0.56 -11.54 5.39
C ALA A 134 0.53 -10.95 6.80
N LYS A 135 -0.33 -11.46 7.69
CA LYS A 135 -0.55 -10.90 9.03
C LYS A 135 -0.28 -11.94 10.13
N PRO A 136 0.35 -11.54 11.24
CA PRO A 136 0.52 -12.42 12.40
C PRO A 136 -0.82 -12.76 13.09
N VAL A 137 -1.81 -11.85 12.97
CA VAL A 137 -3.16 -12.02 13.52
C VAL A 137 -4.18 -11.54 12.50
N VAL A 138 -5.15 -12.39 12.16
CA VAL A 138 -6.30 -12.07 11.34
C VAL A 138 -7.51 -11.85 12.24
N ARG A 139 -8.14 -10.67 12.17
CA ARG A 139 -9.28 -10.28 13.01
C ARG A 139 -10.58 -10.52 12.27
N ILE A 140 -11.36 -11.48 12.74
CA ILE A 140 -12.66 -11.84 12.19
C ILE A 140 -13.70 -11.63 13.27
N LEU A 141 -14.76 -10.90 12.96
CA LEU A 141 -15.88 -10.68 13.87
C LEU A 141 -17.12 -11.42 13.36
N GLU A 142 -17.92 -11.92 14.29
CA GLU A 142 -19.16 -12.60 13.96
C GLU A 142 -20.25 -11.59 13.53
N ALA A 143 -20.99 -11.93 12.48
CA ALA A 143 -22.12 -11.16 11.99
C ALA A 143 -23.35 -12.07 11.88
N HIS A 144 -24.43 -11.68 12.56
CA HIS A 144 -25.70 -12.42 12.58
C HIS A 144 -26.67 -11.93 11.50
N ASP A 145 -26.50 -10.69 11.06
CA ASP A 145 -27.35 -10.03 10.09
C ASP A 145 -26.61 -9.02 9.22
N GLY A 146 -27.31 -8.42 8.26
CA GLY A 146 -26.72 -7.44 7.35
C GLY A 146 -26.26 -6.15 8.04
N LEU A 147 -26.89 -5.73 9.14
CA LEU A 147 -26.50 -4.55 9.89
C LEU A 147 -25.16 -4.77 10.61
N CYS A 148 -25.01 -5.92 11.28
CA CYS A 148 -23.76 -6.33 11.89
C CYS A 148 -22.62 -6.38 10.84
N GLY A 149 -22.89 -6.95 9.67
CA GLY A 149 -21.94 -6.98 8.56
C GLY A 149 -21.54 -5.58 8.10
N LEU A 150 -22.50 -4.66 7.98
CA LEU A 150 -22.23 -3.28 7.59
C LEU A 150 -21.40 -2.52 8.62
N ILE A 151 -21.66 -2.74 9.92
CA ILE A 151 -20.87 -2.17 11.02
C ILE A 151 -19.43 -2.67 10.93
N ILE A 152 -19.21 -3.98 10.81
CA ILE A 152 -17.88 -4.59 10.72
C ILE A 152 -17.10 -4.04 9.53
N GLU A 153 -17.74 -3.92 8.37
CA GLU A 153 -17.12 -3.41 7.15
C GLU A 153 -16.63 -1.96 7.28
N ASN A 154 -17.36 -1.13 8.04
CA ASN A 154 -17.10 0.30 8.16
C ASN A 154 -16.33 0.69 9.42
N GLN A 155 -16.10 -0.23 10.35
CA GLN A 155 -15.34 0.07 11.56
C GLN A 155 -13.85 0.19 11.26
N GLU A 156 -13.27 1.29 11.71
CA GLU A 156 -11.83 1.53 11.65
C GLU A 156 -11.35 2.34 12.86
N ILE A 157 -10.13 2.05 13.28
CA ILE A 157 -9.44 2.77 14.34
C ILE A 157 -8.13 3.28 13.76
N LEU A 158 -7.89 4.59 13.87
CA LEU A 158 -6.62 5.20 13.50
C LEU A 158 -5.72 5.28 14.73
N LYS A 159 -4.52 4.72 14.62
CA LYS A 159 -3.46 4.82 15.63
C LYS A 159 -2.20 5.36 14.95
N GLY A 160 -2.04 6.69 15.00
CA GLY A 160 -1.02 7.37 14.22
C GLY A 160 -1.28 7.21 12.73
N ASP A 161 -0.32 6.68 11.99
CA ASP A 161 -0.41 6.35 10.56
C ASP A 161 -1.01 4.96 10.28
N LYS A 162 -1.23 4.15 11.32
CA LYS A 162 -1.84 2.81 11.20
C LYS A 162 -3.36 2.88 11.21
N ARG A 163 -3.95 2.19 10.25
CA ARG A 163 -5.39 1.97 10.16
C ARG A 163 -5.71 0.54 10.55
N GLU A 164 -6.33 0.34 11.70
CA GLU A 164 -6.79 -0.97 12.15
C GLU A 164 -8.24 -1.20 11.74
N VAL A 165 -8.49 -2.30 11.05
CA VAL A 165 -9.82 -2.74 10.58
C VAL A 165 -10.01 -4.21 10.90
N PHE A 166 -11.26 -4.70 10.84
CA PHE A 166 -11.51 -6.12 10.76
C PHE A 166 -11.14 -6.64 9.38
N ASP A 167 -10.51 -7.80 9.34
CA ASP A 167 -10.02 -8.44 8.11
C ASP A 167 -11.12 -9.24 7.39
N GLY A 168 -12.16 -9.58 8.12
CA GLY A 168 -13.30 -10.31 7.61
C GLY A 168 -14.42 -10.43 8.64
N MET A 169 -15.49 -11.07 8.22
CA MET A 169 -16.62 -11.41 9.08
C MET A 169 -16.95 -12.90 8.95
N TRP A 170 -17.43 -13.47 10.02
CA TRP A 170 -17.99 -14.82 10.07
C TRP A 170 -19.50 -14.70 10.03
N SER A 171 -20.13 -15.20 8.97
CA SER A 171 -21.59 -15.28 8.93
C SER A 171 -22.05 -16.46 9.76
N SER A 172 -22.67 -16.18 10.89
CA SER A 172 -23.27 -17.18 11.77
C SER A 172 -24.73 -17.39 11.36
N SER A 173 -25.13 -18.63 11.21
CA SER A 173 -26.54 -18.98 11.19
C SER A 173 -26.99 -19.24 12.60
N LEU A 174 -27.97 -18.48 13.10
CA LEU A 174 -28.76 -18.85 14.27
C LEU A 174 -29.67 -20.02 13.92
#